data_cb4ce69d386ace75db9cd9b353c48945
#
_entry.id   cb4ce69d386ace75db9cd9b353c48945
#
_cell.length_a   1.000
_cell.length_b   1.000
_cell.length_c   1.000
_cell.angle_alpha   90.00
_cell.angle_beta   90.00
_cell.angle_gamma   90.00
#
_symmetry.space_group_name_H-M   'P 1'
#
loop_
_entity.id
_entity.type
_entity.pdbx_description
1 polymer ?
#
loop_
_entity_poly.entity_id
_entity_poly.type
_entity_poly.pdbx_seq_one_letter_code
_entity_poly.pdbx_strand_id
1 'polypeptide(L)'
;MSLGDMEIKSCQDEFLPQLTELWKEYIVDQDEEDWMLPYFDLDASTEGFRKILESFMRKEPEDFLVATLRSEVVGFVISFKDAFGPNYVMKKKTGRIQVVHIKRGFRERGIGTKLINSALRFLKASGCSIILAETGDMNNKALKMLAKIGFKRRGNLVQLMREG
;
A
#
# COMPACT_ATOMS: atom_id res chain seq x y z
N MET A 1 24.54 1.86 -1.48
CA MET A 1 23.83 3.00 -2.10
C MET A 1 23.16 3.81 -1.01
N SER A 2 23.51 5.07 -0.88
CA SER A 2 22.91 5.96 0.12
C SER A 2 21.47 6.28 -0.28
N LEU A 3 20.53 6.31 0.70
CA LEU A 3 19.15 6.80 0.49
C LEU A 3 19.07 8.34 0.50
N GLY A 4 20.20 9.05 0.37
CA GLY A 4 20.26 10.51 0.46
C GLY A 4 19.41 11.23 -0.59
N ASP A 5 19.22 10.62 -1.75
CA ASP A 5 18.44 11.19 -2.87
C ASP A 5 17.02 10.62 -2.95
N MET A 6 16.52 9.98 -1.89
CA MET A 6 15.19 9.40 -1.87
C MET A 6 14.15 10.46 -1.47
N GLU A 7 13.15 10.63 -2.31
CA GLU A 7 12.01 11.50 -2.07
C GLU A 7 10.72 10.69 -1.95
N ILE A 8 9.76 11.20 -1.18
CA ILE A 8 8.38 10.68 -1.14
C ILE A 8 7.47 11.79 -1.66
N LYS A 9 6.71 11.46 -2.70
CA LYS A 9 5.85 12.38 -3.43
C LYS A 9 4.45 11.79 -3.57
N SER A 10 3.46 12.64 -3.77
CA SER A 10 2.15 12.20 -4.25
C SER A 10 2.27 11.64 -5.66
N CYS A 11 1.39 10.69 -6.02
CA CYS A 11 1.38 10.10 -7.34
C CYS A 11 1.12 11.17 -8.42
N GLN A 12 1.87 11.09 -9.52
CA GLN A 12 1.79 11.98 -10.68
C GLN A 12 1.79 11.17 -11.97
N ASP A 13 1.28 11.75 -13.06
CA ASP A 13 1.15 11.08 -14.36
C ASP A 13 2.47 10.49 -14.88
N GLU A 14 3.58 11.15 -14.63
CA GLU A 14 4.92 10.70 -15.05
C GLU A 14 5.33 9.35 -14.44
N PHE A 15 4.74 8.97 -13.30
CA PHE A 15 5.04 7.71 -12.62
C PHE A 15 4.21 6.53 -13.12
N LEU A 16 3.15 6.76 -13.90
CA LEU A 16 2.22 5.71 -14.35
C LEU A 16 2.91 4.49 -14.98
N PRO A 17 3.84 4.63 -15.94
CA PRO A 17 4.49 3.47 -16.54
C PRO A 17 5.26 2.63 -15.50
N GLN A 18 6.02 3.28 -14.63
CA GLN A 18 6.82 2.59 -13.61
C GLN A 18 5.93 1.96 -12.53
N LEU A 19 4.85 2.62 -12.13
CA LEU A 19 3.88 2.11 -11.16
C LEU A 19 3.12 0.91 -11.72
N THR A 20 2.80 0.90 -13.00
CA THR A 20 2.15 -0.24 -13.66
C THR A 20 3.02 -1.49 -13.59
N GLU A 21 4.32 -1.37 -13.88
CA GLU A 21 5.26 -2.49 -13.75
C GLU A 21 5.46 -2.92 -12.29
N LEU A 22 5.51 -1.95 -11.38
CA LEU A 22 5.63 -2.23 -9.95
C LEU A 22 4.38 -2.91 -9.37
N TRP A 23 3.19 -2.61 -9.92
CA TRP A 23 1.96 -3.30 -9.59
C TRP A 23 1.98 -4.76 -10.02
N LYS A 24 2.48 -5.06 -11.22
CA LYS A 24 2.66 -6.45 -11.67
C LYS A 24 3.58 -7.22 -10.73
N GLU A 25 4.69 -6.59 -10.34
CA GLU A 25 5.61 -7.18 -9.34
C GLU A 25 4.90 -7.43 -8.00
N TYR A 26 4.07 -6.48 -7.54
CA TYR A 26 3.28 -6.64 -6.32
C TYR A 26 2.33 -7.84 -6.40
N ILE A 27 1.58 -7.98 -7.50
CA ILE A 27 0.65 -9.11 -7.68
C ILE A 27 1.40 -10.44 -7.68
N VAL A 28 2.52 -10.54 -8.40
CA VAL A 28 3.34 -11.76 -8.44
C VAL A 28 3.94 -12.08 -7.07
N ASP A 29 4.33 -11.08 -6.29
CA ASP A 29 4.88 -11.27 -4.94
C ASP A 29 3.84 -11.77 -3.92
N GLN A 30 2.55 -11.45 -4.14
CA GLN A 30 1.48 -11.99 -3.31
C GLN A 30 1.29 -13.49 -3.53
N ASP A 31 1.75 -14.01 -4.69
CA ASP A 31 1.61 -15.43 -5.06
C ASP A 31 2.39 -16.39 -4.17
N GLU A 32 3.56 -16.00 -3.73
CA GLU A 32 4.38 -16.85 -2.86
C GLU A 32 3.73 -17.07 -1.48
N GLU A 33 2.73 -16.24 -1.14
CA GLU A 33 2.04 -16.24 0.16
C GLU A 33 0.51 -16.39 0.03
N ASP A 34 -0.06 -16.35 -1.19
CA ASP A 34 -1.51 -16.30 -1.40
C ASP A 34 -1.99 -17.30 -2.47
N TRP A 35 -2.77 -18.30 -2.03
CA TRP A 35 -3.47 -19.29 -2.85
C TRP A 35 -4.41 -18.69 -3.92
N MET A 36 -4.68 -17.38 -3.89
CA MET A 36 -5.62 -16.70 -4.80
C MET A 36 -5.02 -16.39 -6.18
N LEU A 37 -3.71 -16.40 -6.36
CA LEU A 37 -3.07 -15.92 -7.59
C LEU A 37 -3.48 -16.70 -8.86
N PRO A 38 -3.69 -18.04 -8.84
CA PRO A 38 -4.16 -18.74 -10.03
C PRO A 38 -5.50 -18.23 -10.57
N TYR A 39 -6.25 -17.48 -9.75
CA TYR A 39 -7.55 -16.91 -10.10
C TYR A 39 -7.48 -15.43 -10.50
N PHE A 40 -6.31 -14.78 -10.43
CA PHE A 40 -6.14 -13.41 -10.87
C PHE A 40 -5.85 -13.33 -12.37
N ASP A 41 -6.62 -12.51 -13.06
CA ASP A 41 -6.27 -12.05 -14.39
C ASP A 41 -5.31 -10.85 -14.24
N LEU A 42 -4.03 -11.07 -14.54
CA LEU A 42 -2.98 -10.06 -14.36
C LEU A 42 -3.20 -8.83 -15.26
N ASP A 43 -3.68 -9.02 -16.48
CA ASP A 43 -3.91 -7.92 -17.42
C ASP A 43 -5.14 -7.09 -17.00
N ALA A 44 -6.23 -7.75 -16.63
CA ALA A 44 -7.42 -7.07 -16.10
C ALA A 44 -7.12 -6.37 -14.77
N SER A 45 -6.32 -6.98 -13.89
CA SER A 45 -5.88 -6.37 -12.62
C SER A 45 -5.00 -5.15 -12.88
N THR A 46 -4.11 -5.20 -13.85
CA THR A 46 -3.23 -4.09 -14.23
C THR A 46 -4.03 -2.92 -14.81
N GLU A 47 -4.99 -3.18 -15.68
CA GLU A 47 -5.88 -2.15 -16.22
C GLU A 47 -6.77 -1.53 -15.13
N GLY A 48 -7.29 -2.35 -14.21
CA GLY A 48 -8.04 -1.88 -13.04
C GLY A 48 -7.20 -0.97 -12.16
N PHE A 49 -5.95 -1.34 -11.90
CA PHE A 49 -5.00 -0.54 -11.14
C PHE A 49 -4.71 0.81 -11.80
N ARG A 50 -4.52 0.84 -13.11
CA ARG A 50 -4.31 2.08 -13.87
C ARG A 50 -5.48 3.05 -13.71
N LYS A 51 -6.73 2.56 -13.79
CA LYS A 51 -7.94 3.36 -13.56
C LYS A 51 -8.02 3.91 -12.14
N ILE A 52 -7.62 3.10 -11.15
CA ILE A 52 -7.53 3.51 -9.75
C ILE A 52 -6.50 4.64 -9.60
N LEU A 53 -5.29 4.49 -10.17
CA LEU A 53 -4.26 5.52 -10.15
C LEU A 53 -4.76 6.85 -10.71
N GLU A 54 -5.37 6.84 -11.89
CA GLU A 54 -5.94 8.02 -12.53
C GLU A 54 -7.01 8.69 -11.64
N SER A 55 -7.80 7.90 -10.92
CA SER A 55 -8.79 8.43 -9.98
C SER A 55 -8.13 9.11 -8.77
N PHE A 56 -7.09 8.51 -8.19
CA PHE A 56 -6.34 9.13 -7.09
C PHE A 56 -5.71 10.47 -7.51
N MET A 57 -5.03 10.49 -8.64
CA MET A 57 -4.39 11.70 -9.13
C MET A 57 -5.35 12.86 -9.32
N ARG A 58 -6.61 12.57 -9.68
CA ARG A 58 -7.64 13.61 -9.88
C ARG A 58 -8.30 14.09 -8.60
N LYS A 59 -8.46 13.22 -7.60
CA LYS A 59 -9.31 13.49 -6.42
C LYS A 59 -8.52 13.58 -5.11
N GLU A 60 -7.65 12.65 -4.86
CA GLU A 60 -6.99 12.42 -3.56
C GLU A 60 -5.54 11.98 -3.76
N PRO A 61 -4.69 12.82 -4.37
CA PRO A 61 -3.33 12.41 -4.73
C PRO A 61 -2.46 12.03 -3.53
N GLU A 62 -2.78 12.53 -2.34
CA GLU A 62 -2.06 12.22 -1.10
C GLU A 62 -2.38 10.83 -0.55
N ASP A 63 -3.48 10.21 -0.99
CA ASP A 63 -3.82 8.85 -0.61
C ASP A 63 -2.91 7.82 -1.33
N PHE A 64 -2.20 8.26 -2.37
CA PHE A 64 -1.22 7.45 -3.09
C PHE A 64 0.15 8.14 -3.10
N LEU A 65 1.08 7.62 -2.29
CA LEU A 65 2.44 8.14 -2.21
C LEU A 65 3.43 7.19 -2.89
N VAL A 66 4.40 7.77 -3.57
CA VAL A 66 5.51 7.04 -4.22
C VAL A 66 6.84 7.43 -3.59
N ALA A 67 7.71 6.44 -3.46
CA ALA A 67 9.12 6.66 -3.15
C ALA A 67 9.92 6.64 -4.44
N THR A 68 10.67 7.70 -4.70
CA THR A 68 11.56 7.81 -5.84
C THR A 68 13.01 7.90 -5.39
N LEU A 69 13.90 7.31 -6.16
CA LEU A 69 15.34 7.43 -6.01
C LEU A 69 15.93 7.80 -7.37
N ARG A 70 16.45 9.02 -7.52
CA ARG A 70 16.97 9.53 -8.81
C ARG A 70 15.99 9.33 -9.97
N SER A 71 14.73 9.71 -9.79
CA SER A 71 13.63 9.56 -10.78
C SER A 71 13.15 8.12 -11.03
N GLU A 72 13.73 7.11 -10.39
CA GLU A 72 13.21 5.74 -10.41
C GLU A 72 12.19 5.56 -9.30
N VAL A 73 10.99 5.03 -9.63
CA VAL A 73 10.00 4.64 -8.64
C VAL A 73 10.45 3.33 -7.99
N VAL A 74 10.73 3.37 -6.69
CA VAL A 74 11.26 2.23 -5.93
C VAL A 74 10.27 1.65 -4.93
N GLY A 75 9.08 2.26 -4.80
CA GLY A 75 8.01 1.75 -3.97
C GLY A 75 6.82 2.70 -3.92
N PHE A 76 5.71 2.20 -3.39
CA PHE A 76 4.50 2.99 -3.20
C PHE A 76 3.72 2.56 -1.96
N VAL A 77 2.83 3.42 -1.51
CA VAL A 77 1.82 3.13 -0.49
C VAL A 77 0.47 3.70 -0.93
N ILE A 78 -0.57 2.91 -0.75
CA ILE A 78 -1.97 3.33 -0.96
C ILE A 78 -2.64 3.36 0.40
N SER A 79 -3.27 4.48 0.71
CA SER A 79 -4.04 4.67 1.94
C SER A 79 -5.40 5.26 1.64
N PHE A 80 -6.32 5.10 2.56
CA PHE A 80 -7.69 5.62 2.46
C PHE A 80 -8.10 6.27 3.76
N LYS A 81 -8.78 7.40 3.65
CA LYS A 81 -9.63 7.93 4.72
C LYS A 81 -10.91 7.09 4.73
N ASP A 82 -11.50 6.90 5.92
CA ASP A 82 -12.72 6.09 6.09
C ASP A 82 -12.55 4.59 5.78
N ALA A 83 -11.79 3.92 6.65
CA ALA A 83 -11.41 2.52 6.52
C ALA A 83 -12.58 1.52 6.35
N PHE A 84 -13.79 1.89 6.78
CA PHE A 84 -14.98 1.01 6.76
C PHE A 84 -16.01 1.39 5.70
N GLY A 85 -15.77 2.47 4.93
CA GLY A 85 -16.68 2.94 3.89
C GLY A 85 -17.93 3.66 4.43
N PRO A 86 -18.82 4.11 3.52
CA PRO A 86 -19.91 5.04 3.86
C PRO A 86 -21.03 4.43 4.71
N ASN A 87 -21.12 3.11 4.78
CA ASN A 87 -22.19 2.41 5.52
C ASN A 87 -21.92 2.27 7.01
N TYR A 88 -20.73 2.69 7.48
CA TYR A 88 -20.34 2.58 8.88
C TYR A 88 -20.13 3.96 9.48
N VAL A 89 -21.00 4.31 10.43
CA VAL A 89 -20.86 5.54 11.21
C VAL A 89 -19.94 5.26 12.42
N MET A 90 -18.71 5.68 12.31
CA MET A 90 -17.72 5.50 13.38
C MET A 90 -17.69 6.73 14.30
N LYS A 91 -17.57 6.52 15.60
CA LYS A 91 -17.37 7.61 16.58
C LYS A 91 -16.06 8.39 16.36
N LYS A 92 -15.09 7.76 15.70
CA LYS A 92 -13.78 8.34 15.41
C LYS A 92 -13.49 8.16 13.93
N LYS A 93 -12.90 9.16 13.28
CA LYS A 93 -12.44 9.06 11.92
C LYS A 93 -11.34 8.01 11.81
N THR A 94 -11.48 7.11 10.87
CA THR A 94 -10.56 5.99 10.64
C THR A 94 -9.85 6.13 9.32
N GLY A 95 -8.61 5.65 9.25
CA GLY A 95 -7.86 5.50 8.01
C GLY A 95 -7.39 4.05 7.83
N ARG A 96 -6.99 3.72 6.62
CA ARG A 96 -6.43 2.40 6.29
C ARG A 96 -5.20 2.55 5.41
N ILE A 97 -4.16 1.82 5.72
CA ILE A 97 -3.05 1.55 4.80
C ILE A 97 -3.40 0.23 4.09
N GLN A 98 -3.71 0.34 2.80
CA GLN A 98 -4.22 -0.79 2.01
C GLN A 98 -3.10 -1.61 1.37
N VAL A 99 -2.14 -0.93 0.75
CA VAL A 99 -1.02 -1.58 0.05
C VAL A 99 0.26 -0.84 0.36
N VAL A 100 1.32 -1.58 0.61
CA VAL A 100 2.70 -1.07 0.62
C VAL A 100 3.54 -2.03 -0.18
N HIS A 101 4.19 -1.54 -1.22
CA HIS A 101 5.09 -2.35 -2.02
C HIS A 101 6.41 -1.66 -2.26
N ILE A 102 7.49 -2.42 -2.18
CA ILE A 102 8.86 -1.97 -2.44
C ILE A 102 9.46 -2.86 -3.51
N LYS A 103 9.98 -2.25 -4.56
CA LYS A 103 10.69 -2.93 -5.65
C LYS A 103 11.74 -3.90 -5.09
N ARG A 104 11.80 -5.12 -5.62
CA ARG A 104 12.61 -6.23 -5.06
C ARG A 104 14.05 -5.80 -4.75
N GLY A 105 14.74 -5.14 -5.67
CA GLY A 105 16.13 -4.70 -5.50
C GLY A 105 16.35 -3.59 -4.45
N PHE A 106 15.28 -3.03 -3.89
CA PHE A 106 15.33 -1.90 -2.95
C PHE A 106 14.77 -2.22 -1.55
N ARG A 107 14.41 -3.49 -1.30
CA ARG A 107 13.88 -3.94 0.00
C ARG A 107 14.94 -3.91 1.09
N GLU A 108 14.45 -3.95 2.34
CA GLU A 108 15.29 -3.99 3.57
C GLU A 108 16.17 -2.75 3.77
N ARG A 109 15.88 -1.64 3.08
CA ARG A 109 16.58 -0.35 3.19
C ARG A 109 15.76 0.71 3.94
N GLY A 110 14.68 0.34 4.62
CA GLY A 110 13.84 1.26 5.38
C GLY A 110 12.85 2.09 4.54
N ILE A 111 12.75 1.85 3.21
CA ILE A 111 11.85 2.58 2.31
C ILE A 111 10.38 2.38 2.73
N GLY A 112 9.96 1.15 3.01
CA GLY A 112 8.62 0.84 3.46
C GLY A 112 8.24 1.58 4.74
N THR A 113 9.15 1.63 5.71
CA THR A 113 8.96 2.39 6.96
C THR A 113 8.76 3.88 6.68
N LYS A 114 9.54 4.47 5.77
CA LYS A 114 9.40 5.89 5.41
C LYS A 114 8.08 6.16 4.68
N LEU A 115 7.66 5.29 3.75
CA LEU A 115 6.37 5.39 3.06
C LEU A 115 5.21 5.32 4.05
N ILE A 116 5.18 4.32 4.93
CA ILE A 116 4.14 4.18 5.94
C ILE A 116 4.11 5.39 6.87
N ASN A 117 5.25 5.86 7.36
CA ASN A 117 5.29 7.05 8.21
C ASN A 117 4.77 8.31 7.50
N SER A 118 4.99 8.44 6.19
CA SER A 118 4.43 9.54 5.40
C SER A 118 2.91 9.42 5.26
N ALA A 119 2.39 8.23 4.97
CA ALA A 119 0.95 7.96 4.94
C ALA A 119 0.30 8.20 6.32
N LEU A 120 0.94 7.77 7.41
CA LEU A 120 0.45 8.02 8.77
C LEU A 120 0.36 9.51 9.09
N ARG A 121 1.36 10.31 8.70
CA ARG A 121 1.32 11.78 8.90
C ARG A 121 0.14 12.38 8.15
N PHE A 122 -0.05 11.98 6.91
CA PHE A 122 -1.16 12.46 6.09
C PHE A 122 -2.52 12.07 6.67
N LEU A 123 -2.73 10.79 7.01
CA LEU A 123 -3.98 10.32 7.60
C LEU A 123 -4.30 11.02 8.93
N LYS A 124 -3.29 11.23 9.79
CA LYS A 124 -3.45 11.98 11.04
C LYS A 124 -3.81 13.46 10.79
N ALA A 125 -3.13 14.12 9.86
CA ALA A 125 -3.44 15.49 9.47
C ALA A 125 -4.86 15.62 8.90
N SER A 126 -5.37 14.57 8.25
CA SER A 126 -6.75 14.47 7.77
C SER A 126 -7.77 14.16 8.88
N GLY A 127 -7.34 14.08 10.14
CA GLY A 127 -8.20 13.84 11.30
C GLY A 127 -8.43 12.36 11.64
N CYS A 128 -7.77 11.42 10.99
CA CYS A 128 -7.89 10.00 11.34
C CYS A 128 -7.20 9.75 12.69
N SER A 129 -7.96 9.27 13.68
CA SER A 129 -7.47 8.93 15.01
C SER A 129 -7.25 7.44 15.23
N ILE A 130 -7.78 6.62 14.33
CA ILE A 130 -7.54 5.17 14.26
C ILE A 130 -7.06 4.86 12.85
N ILE A 131 -5.94 4.14 12.74
CA ILE A 131 -5.39 3.73 11.45
C ILE A 131 -5.21 2.22 11.47
N LEU A 132 -5.75 1.55 10.45
CA LEU A 132 -5.70 0.11 10.25
C LEU A 132 -4.68 -0.22 9.16
N ALA A 133 -4.02 -1.36 9.31
CA ALA A 133 -3.22 -2.00 8.25
C ALA A 133 -3.50 -3.49 8.30
N GLU A 134 -3.59 -4.12 7.14
CA GLU A 134 -3.82 -5.55 7.02
C GLU A 134 -2.61 -6.21 6.34
N THR A 135 -2.25 -7.38 6.80
CA THR A 135 -1.20 -8.21 6.20
C THR A 135 -1.47 -9.67 6.53
N GLY A 136 -1.00 -10.58 5.68
CA GLY A 136 -1.10 -12.01 5.92
C GLY A 136 -0.33 -12.45 7.16
N ASP A 137 -0.83 -13.46 7.84
CA ASP A 137 -0.22 -14.02 9.07
C ASP A 137 1.19 -14.57 8.84
N MET A 138 1.48 -15.01 7.63
CA MET A 138 2.78 -15.55 7.23
C MET A 138 3.79 -14.46 6.86
N ASN A 139 3.33 -13.23 6.63
CA ASN A 139 4.19 -12.10 6.27
C ASN A 139 4.93 -11.52 7.50
N ASN A 140 5.86 -12.30 8.03
CA ASN A 140 6.63 -11.93 9.22
C ASN A 140 7.43 -10.62 9.06
N LYS A 141 7.85 -10.29 7.83
CA LYS A 141 8.59 -9.04 7.55
C LYS A 141 7.69 -7.83 7.72
N ALA A 142 6.49 -7.86 7.14
CA ALA A 142 5.50 -6.80 7.29
C ALA A 142 5.05 -6.66 8.76
N LEU A 143 4.74 -7.78 9.43
CA LEU A 143 4.33 -7.78 10.84
C LEU A 143 5.40 -7.13 11.75
N LYS A 144 6.68 -7.49 11.58
CA LYS A 144 7.80 -6.88 12.33
C LYS A 144 7.94 -5.39 12.04
N MET A 145 7.82 -4.99 10.77
CA MET A 145 7.90 -3.59 10.36
C MET A 145 6.75 -2.77 10.97
N LEU A 146 5.52 -3.24 10.85
CA LEU A 146 4.34 -2.58 11.42
C LEU A 146 4.43 -2.46 12.94
N ALA A 147 4.87 -3.52 13.64
CA ALA A 147 5.07 -3.47 15.09
C ALA A 147 6.11 -2.42 15.50
N LYS A 148 7.24 -2.30 14.79
CA LYS A 148 8.25 -1.25 15.05
C LYS A 148 7.72 0.17 14.84
N ILE A 149 6.76 0.36 13.93
CA ILE A 149 6.09 1.65 13.68
C ILE A 149 5.02 1.95 14.75
N GLY A 150 4.66 0.96 15.56
CA GLY A 150 3.69 1.12 16.67
C GLY A 150 2.31 0.54 16.41
N PHE A 151 2.13 -0.23 15.33
CA PHE A 151 0.88 -0.98 15.14
C PHE A 151 0.80 -2.13 16.14
N LYS A 152 -0.42 -2.37 16.63
CA LYS A 152 -0.73 -3.47 17.56
C LYS A 152 -1.68 -4.45 16.88
N ARG A 153 -1.38 -5.74 16.94
CA ARG A 153 -2.27 -6.79 16.46
C ARG A 153 -3.61 -6.73 17.17
N ARG A 154 -4.70 -6.79 16.42
CA ARG A 154 -6.08 -6.72 16.94
C ARG A 154 -6.91 -7.96 16.66
N GLY A 155 -6.45 -8.80 15.75
CA GLY A 155 -7.14 -10.04 15.39
C GLY A 155 -6.40 -10.81 14.31
N ASN A 156 -6.94 -11.95 13.95
CA ASN A 156 -6.54 -12.74 12.79
C ASN A 156 -7.64 -12.62 11.75
N LEU A 157 -7.27 -12.27 10.53
CA LEU A 157 -8.17 -12.37 9.39
C LEU A 157 -8.17 -13.84 8.95
N VAL A 158 -9.35 -14.45 8.88
CA VAL A 158 -9.53 -15.80 8.34
C VAL A 158 -10.20 -15.66 6.98
N GLN A 159 -9.52 -16.10 5.95
CA GLN A 159 -10.10 -16.20 4.60
C GLN A 159 -10.53 -17.64 4.37
N LEU A 160 -11.80 -17.82 3.99
CA LEU A 160 -12.39 -19.10 3.68
C LEU A 160 -12.85 -19.08 2.22
N MET A 161 -12.41 -20.06 1.44
CA MET A 161 -12.87 -20.25 0.08
C MET A 161 -13.69 -21.52 -0.06
N ARG A 162 -14.73 -21.48 -0.89
CA ARG A 162 -15.47 -22.64 -1.37
C ARG A 162 -15.58 -22.53 -2.88
N GLU A 163 -15.07 -23.49 -3.57
CA GLU A 163 -15.35 -23.63 -5.00
C GLU A 163 -16.78 -24.12 -5.19
N GLY A 164 -17.50 -23.49 -6.12
CA GLY A 164 -18.90 -23.78 -6.42
C GLY A 164 -19.06 -24.94 -7.39
#